data_16707a66047e28b3c61f7c7ad8ea82f9
#
_entry.id   16707a66047e28b3c61f7c7ad8ea82f9
#
_cell.length_a   1.000
_cell.length_b   1.000
_cell.length_c   1.000
_cell.angle_alpha   90.00
_cell.angle_beta   90.00
_cell.angle_gamma   90.00
#
_symmetry.space_group_name_H-M   'P 1'
#
loop_
_entity.id
_entity.type
_entity.pdbx_description
1 polymer ?
#
loop_
_entity_poly.entity_id
_entity_poly.type
_entity_poly.pdbx_seq_one_letter_code
_entity_poly.pdbx_strand_id
1 'polypeptide(L)'
;VDFTPDETQEAVAEVATALLARELEPDALWAAFAEADLLTLALPERLGGEGLSVTDVGSLLVEVGRAAAPIPALATLGFGVLPIVALGADAQQDELLTGVSAGRVFTAALGEPGQQFPAQPSTTAHQSGDWYRVSGTVLAVPFAASAHRILVPTDAGVVLVDPTAAGVALTPTPSASGSPEFAVTMDEAVGELLGAGEEAVQTLYRIATASIGAVADGLVSGAVDLTAAHVGSREQFGKPLATFQAVSQQIADAYVTSRTLHVAALSASWRVSEGLDAQSDLDVMAYWIAQEVPATMQVLHHLHGGLGVDVTYPLHRYYSTAKDLARLLGGASQRLDLVGARCSSI
;
A
#
# COMPACT_ATOMS: atom_id res chain seq x y z
N VAL A 1 -16.30 12.30 -14.86
CA VAL A 1 -15.91 10.89 -14.67
C VAL A 1 -16.91 10.26 -13.71
N ASP A 2 -17.40 9.08 -14.03
CA ASP A 2 -18.19 8.25 -13.14
C ASP A 2 -17.23 7.30 -12.41
N PHE A 3 -17.24 7.31 -11.08
CA PHE A 3 -16.45 6.45 -10.23
C PHE A 3 -17.27 5.30 -9.63
N THR A 4 -18.46 5.01 -10.19
CA THR A 4 -19.21 3.81 -9.83
C THR A 4 -18.40 2.58 -10.23
N PRO A 5 -18.15 1.62 -9.32
CA PRO A 5 -17.46 0.38 -9.68
C PRO A 5 -18.14 -0.31 -10.87
N ASP A 6 -17.34 -0.81 -11.78
CA ASP A 6 -17.81 -1.66 -12.87
C ASP A 6 -17.99 -3.12 -12.42
N GLU A 7 -18.52 -3.97 -13.30
CA GLU A 7 -18.78 -5.40 -13.01
C GLU A 7 -17.50 -6.16 -12.61
N THR A 8 -16.35 -5.79 -13.17
CA THR A 8 -15.05 -6.42 -12.84
C THR A 8 -14.61 -6.04 -11.44
N GLN A 9 -14.67 -4.76 -11.09
CA GLN A 9 -14.31 -4.24 -9.77
C GLN A 9 -15.22 -4.80 -8.68
N GLU A 10 -16.53 -4.90 -8.96
CA GLU A 10 -17.50 -5.52 -8.04
C GLU A 10 -17.20 -7.00 -7.82
N ALA A 11 -16.92 -7.76 -8.87
CA ALA A 11 -16.59 -9.20 -8.77
C ALA A 11 -15.29 -9.43 -7.99
N VAL A 12 -14.25 -8.64 -8.24
CA VAL A 12 -12.98 -8.70 -7.48
C VAL A 12 -13.20 -8.41 -6.01
N ALA A 13 -13.96 -7.36 -5.69
CA ALA A 13 -14.26 -6.99 -4.30
C ALA A 13 -15.10 -8.08 -3.59
N GLU A 14 -16.08 -8.69 -4.27
CA GLU A 14 -16.92 -9.77 -3.72
C GLU A 14 -16.09 -11.01 -3.35
N VAL A 15 -15.23 -11.47 -4.27
CA VAL A 15 -14.35 -12.63 -4.03
C VAL A 15 -13.38 -12.35 -2.87
N ALA A 16 -12.76 -11.16 -2.86
CA ALA A 16 -11.85 -10.76 -1.80
C ALA A 16 -12.54 -10.72 -0.43
N THR A 17 -13.71 -10.08 -0.35
CA THR A 17 -14.52 -10.00 0.86
C THR A 17 -14.89 -11.39 1.40
N ALA A 18 -15.29 -12.31 0.52
CA ALA A 18 -15.65 -13.68 0.90
C ALA A 18 -14.45 -14.46 1.47
N LEU A 19 -13.24 -14.24 0.95
CA LEU A 19 -12.03 -14.87 1.48
C LEU A 19 -11.60 -14.26 2.82
N LEU A 20 -11.62 -12.93 2.92
CA LEU A 20 -11.26 -12.18 4.13
C LEU A 20 -12.18 -12.48 5.32
N ALA A 21 -13.44 -12.83 5.06
CA ALA A 21 -14.39 -13.23 6.07
C ALA A 21 -14.13 -14.63 6.68
N ARG A 22 -13.20 -15.43 6.13
CA ARG A 22 -12.91 -16.79 6.61
C ARG A 22 -12.05 -16.86 7.86
N GLU A 23 -11.54 -15.73 8.35
CA GLU A 23 -10.67 -15.67 9.55
C GLU A 23 -9.48 -16.64 9.49
N LEU A 24 -8.85 -16.78 8.32
CA LEU A 24 -7.68 -17.64 8.12
C LEU A 24 -6.42 -16.98 8.71
N GLU A 25 -5.46 -17.83 9.11
CA GLU A 25 -4.10 -17.35 9.39
C GLU A 25 -3.47 -16.69 8.15
N PRO A 26 -2.55 -15.73 8.31
CA PRO A 26 -2.04 -14.92 7.20
C PRO A 26 -1.50 -15.73 6.01
N ASP A 27 -0.73 -16.79 6.26
CA ASP A 27 -0.16 -17.63 5.20
C ASP A 27 -1.26 -18.42 4.46
N ALA A 28 -2.26 -18.93 5.18
CA ALA A 28 -3.38 -19.63 4.60
C ALA A 28 -4.30 -18.68 3.81
N LEU A 29 -4.47 -17.46 4.28
CA LEU A 29 -5.22 -16.42 3.57
C LEU A 29 -4.49 -16.02 2.28
N TRP A 30 -3.16 -15.87 2.33
CA TRP A 30 -2.35 -15.58 1.15
C TRP A 30 -2.42 -16.69 0.10
N ALA A 31 -2.35 -17.96 0.53
CA ALA A 31 -2.56 -19.10 -0.35
C ALA A 31 -3.96 -19.12 -0.97
N ALA A 32 -5.01 -18.79 -0.20
CA ALA A 32 -6.38 -18.70 -0.71
C ALA A 32 -6.55 -17.57 -1.74
N PHE A 33 -5.84 -16.44 -1.58
CA PHE A 33 -5.80 -15.39 -2.59
C PHE A 33 -5.13 -15.85 -3.89
N ALA A 34 -4.07 -16.65 -3.79
CA ALA A 34 -3.43 -17.27 -4.96
C ALA A 34 -4.35 -18.27 -5.65
N GLU A 35 -5.02 -19.15 -4.90
CA GLU A 35 -5.97 -20.15 -5.43
C GLU A 35 -7.21 -19.54 -6.09
N ALA A 36 -7.57 -18.33 -5.72
CA ALA A 36 -8.69 -17.56 -6.28
C ALA A 36 -8.26 -16.61 -7.42
N ASP A 37 -7.03 -16.75 -7.93
CA ASP A 37 -6.45 -15.93 -8.99
C ASP A 37 -6.39 -14.43 -8.71
N LEU A 38 -6.61 -13.99 -7.45
CA LEU A 38 -6.59 -12.57 -7.07
C LEU A 38 -5.20 -11.93 -7.18
N LEU A 39 -4.14 -12.73 -7.23
CA LEU A 39 -2.78 -12.22 -7.37
C LEU A 39 -2.38 -11.99 -8.84
N THR A 40 -3.11 -12.56 -9.78
CA THR A 40 -2.79 -12.51 -11.21
C THR A 40 -3.55 -11.44 -11.98
N LEU A 41 -4.45 -10.72 -11.33
CA LEU A 41 -5.35 -9.73 -11.94
C LEU A 41 -4.65 -8.74 -12.89
N ALA A 42 -3.48 -8.21 -12.47
CA ALA A 42 -2.72 -7.24 -13.26
C ALA A 42 -1.79 -7.87 -14.29
N LEU A 43 -1.59 -9.19 -14.27
CA LEU A 43 -0.72 -9.87 -15.22
C LEU A 43 -1.30 -9.78 -16.63
N PRO A 44 -0.44 -9.63 -17.66
CA PRO A 44 -0.89 -9.75 -19.05
C PRO A 44 -1.55 -11.11 -19.34
N GLU A 45 -2.49 -11.15 -20.28
CA GLU A 45 -3.21 -12.37 -20.69
C GLU A 45 -2.25 -13.52 -21.07
N ARG A 46 -1.09 -13.20 -21.70
CA ARG A 46 -0.06 -14.20 -22.05
C ARG A 46 0.54 -14.91 -20.83
N LEU A 47 0.38 -14.35 -19.63
CA LEU A 47 0.82 -14.92 -18.35
C LEU A 47 -0.34 -15.45 -17.51
N GLY A 48 -1.53 -15.53 -18.11
CA GLY A 48 -2.73 -16.05 -17.46
C GLY A 48 -3.42 -15.06 -16.54
N GLY A 49 -3.17 -13.76 -16.72
CA GLY A 49 -3.88 -12.69 -15.99
C GLY A 49 -4.95 -12.02 -16.84
N GLU A 50 -5.59 -11.00 -16.26
CA GLU A 50 -6.68 -10.25 -16.89
C GLU A 50 -6.21 -8.87 -17.43
N GLY A 51 -4.93 -8.50 -17.22
CA GLY A 51 -4.38 -7.21 -17.63
C GLY A 51 -5.03 -6.00 -16.94
N LEU A 52 -5.55 -6.19 -15.73
CA LEU A 52 -6.30 -5.16 -15.01
C LEU A 52 -5.42 -3.99 -14.57
N SER A 53 -6.04 -2.81 -14.53
CA SER A 53 -5.40 -1.54 -14.22
C SER A 53 -5.08 -1.36 -12.72
N VAL A 54 -4.39 -0.26 -12.39
CA VAL A 54 -4.15 0.16 -10.99
C VAL A 54 -5.47 0.38 -10.24
N THR A 55 -6.51 0.89 -10.91
CA THR A 55 -7.83 1.12 -10.29
C THR A 55 -8.52 -0.20 -9.97
N ASP A 56 -8.45 -1.18 -10.85
CA ASP A 56 -9.12 -2.48 -10.67
C ASP A 56 -8.45 -3.29 -9.56
N VAL A 57 -7.11 -3.38 -9.57
CA VAL A 57 -6.34 -3.98 -8.46
C VAL A 57 -6.54 -3.19 -7.16
N GLY A 58 -6.77 -1.87 -7.28
CA GLY A 58 -7.15 -1.00 -6.18
C GLY A 58 -8.40 -1.49 -5.45
N SER A 59 -9.40 -2.02 -6.16
CA SER A 59 -10.62 -2.58 -5.53
C SER A 59 -10.31 -3.76 -4.61
N LEU A 60 -9.38 -4.65 -5.00
CA LEU A 60 -8.86 -5.70 -4.13
C LEU A 60 -8.15 -5.12 -2.90
N LEU A 61 -7.27 -4.14 -3.11
CA LEU A 61 -6.49 -3.52 -2.03
C LEU A 61 -7.38 -2.76 -1.02
N VAL A 62 -8.50 -2.20 -1.48
CA VAL A 62 -9.52 -1.61 -0.60
C VAL A 62 -10.07 -2.67 0.35
N GLU A 63 -10.43 -3.86 -0.13
CA GLU A 63 -10.98 -4.91 0.74
C GLU A 63 -9.91 -5.48 1.70
N VAL A 64 -8.65 -5.62 1.26
CA VAL A 64 -7.53 -5.96 2.15
C VAL A 64 -7.37 -4.92 3.26
N GLY A 65 -7.47 -3.63 2.94
CA GLY A 65 -7.46 -2.53 3.90
C GLY A 65 -8.67 -2.58 4.84
N ARG A 66 -9.88 -2.79 4.31
CA ARG A 66 -11.15 -2.87 5.06
C ARG A 66 -11.11 -3.95 6.13
N ALA A 67 -10.46 -5.07 5.86
CA ALA A 67 -10.25 -6.15 6.81
C ALA A 67 -9.02 -5.95 7.72
N ALA A 68 -8.20 -4.94 7.48
CA ALA A 68 -6.87 -4.77 8.08
C ALA A 68 -6.07 -6.09 8.03
N ALA A 69 -6.09 -6.78 6.87
CA ALA A 69 -5.52 -8.11 6.72
C ALA A 69 -3.99 -8.07 6.69
N PRO A 70 -3.29 -8.84 7.53
CA PRO A 70 -1.83 -8.81 7.64
C PRO A 70 -1.15 -9.70 6.58
N ILE A 71 -1.48 -9.51 5.29
CA ILE A 71 -0.94 -10.26 4.15
C ILE A 71 -0.09 -9.34 3.25
N PRO A 72 0.84 -9.88 2.45
CA PRO A 72 1.74 -9.08 1.62
C PRO A 72 1.10 -8.48 0.35
N ALA A 73 -0.24 -8.27 0.34
CA ALA A 73 -0.96 -7.85 -0.86
C ALA A 73 -0.50 -6.48 -1.37
N LEU A 74 -0.39 -5.47 -0.50
CA LEU A 74 0.10 -4.14 -0.88
C LEU A 74 1.53 -4.20 -1.42
N ALA A 75 2.42 -4.92 -0.73
CA ALA A 75 3.82 -5.08 -1.15
C ALA A 75 3.91 -5.80 -2.49
N THR A 76 3.17 -6.92 -2.65
CA THR A 76 3.27 -7.74 -3.86
C THR A 76 2.59 -7.08 -5.05
N LEU A 77 1.36 -6.64 -4.92
CA LEU A 77 0.60 -6.09 -6.04
C LEU A 77 0.96 -4.63 -6.30
N GLY A 78 0.92 -3.78 -5.27
CA GLY A 78 1.11 -2.33 -5.40
C GLY A 78 2.56 -1.91 -5.60
N PHE A 79 3.52 -2.60 -4.97
CA PHE A 79 4.93 -2.23 -5.03
C PHE A 79 5.75 -3.13 -5.96
N GLY A 80 5.22 -4.29 -6.35
CA GLY A 80 5.90 -5.27 -7.18
C GLY A 80 5.24 -5.48 -8.52
N VAL A 81 4.11 -6.20 -8.57
CA VAL A 81 3.47 -6.66 -9.82
C VAL A 81 3.11 -5.51 -10.75
N LEU A 82 2.32 -4.53 -10.27
CA LEU A 82 1.91 -3.38 -11.09
C LEU A 82 3.11 -2.59 -11.65
N PRO A 83 4.15 -2.24 -10.86
CA PRO A 83 5.34 -1.60 -11.41
C PRO A 83 6.13 -2.47 -12.39
N ILE A 84 6.23 -3.80 -12.17
CA ILE A 84 6.90 -4.71 -13.10
C ILE A 84 6.15 -4.76 -14.43
N VAL A 85 4.81 -4.82 -14.41
CA VAL A 85 3.98 -4.77 -15.62
C VAL A 85 4.16 -3.44 -16.36
N ALA A 86 4.27 -2.32 -15.64
CA ALA A 86 4.39 -0.99 -16.23
C ALA A 86 5.79 -0.69 -16.81
N LEU A 87 6.86 -1.25 -16.23
CA LEU A 87 8.24 -0.89 -16.54
C LEU A 87 9.01 -1.98 -17.27
N GLY A 88 8.70 -3.25 -17.01
CA GLY A 88 9.45 -4.40 -17.49
C GLY A 88 9.15 -4.71 -18.96
N ALA A 89 10.18 -5.09 -19.70
CA ALA A 89 10.01 -5.71 -21.02
C ALA A 89 9.32 -7.07 -20.90
N ASP A 90 8.69 -7.56 -21.98
CA ASP A 90 7.95 -8.83 -21.99
C ASP A 90 8.78 -10.01 -21.43
N ALA A 91 10.06 -10.12 -21.80
CA ALA A 91 10.93 -11.17 -21.30
C ALA A 91 11.16 -11.09 -19.78
N GLN A 92 11.29 -9.88 -19.24
CA GLN A 92 11.42 -9.66 -17.79
C GLN A 92 10.11 -10.00 -17.06
N GLN A 93 8.99 -9.57 -17.61
CA GLN A 93 7.67 -9.92 -17.06
C GLN A 93 7.47 -11.43 -17.03
N ASP A 94 7.83 -12.15 -18.11
CA ASP A 94 7.70 -13.60 -18.22
C ASP A 94 8.55 -14.33 -17.16
N GLU A 95 9.76 -13.88 -16.92
CA GLU A 95 10.67 -14.46 -15.92
C GLU A 95 10.18 -14.18 -14.48
N LEU A 96 9.85 -12.92 -14.19
CA LEU A 96 9.54 -12.47 -12.83
C LEU A 96 8.15 -12.91 -12.38
N LEU A 97 7.14 -12.74 -13.24
CA LEU A 97 5.73 -12.83 -12.82
C LEU A 97 5.16 -14.25 -12.86
N THR A 98 5.83 -15.23 -13.51
CA THR A 98 5.35 -16.63 -13.60
C THR A 98 5.02 -17.27 -12.26
N GLY A 99 5.67 -16.87 -11.17
CA GLY A 99 5.40 -17.46 -9.83
C GLY A 99 4.37 -16.70 -8.99
N VAL A 100 3.78 -15.63 -9.52
CA VAL A 100 2.79 -14.82 -8.79
C VAL A 100 1.54 -15.63 -8.49
N SER A 101 1.07 -16.44 -9.43
CA SER A 101 -0.06 -17.37 -9.25
C SER A 101 0.13 -18.38 -8.11
N ALA A 102 1.39 -18.65 -7.73
CA ALA A 102 1.73 -19.51 -6.60
C ALA A 102 2.03 -18.73 -5.31
N GLY A 103 1.68 -17.45 -5.24
CA GLY A 103 1.87 -16.62 -4.07
C GLY A 103 3.26 -16.00 -3.92
N ARG A 104 4.08 -15.95 -5.00
CA ARG A 104 5.39 -15.30 -4.97
C ARG A 104 5.27 -13.83 -4.56
N VAL A 105 6.03 -13.44 -3.55
CA VAL A 105 6.01 -12.09 -2.97
C VAL A 105 7.00 -11.19 -3.68
N PHE A 106 6.60 -9.95 -3.92
CA PHE A 106 7.44 -8.84 -4.37
C PHE A 106 7.33 -7.67 -3.41
N THR A 107 8.28 -6.73 -3.47
CA THR A 107 8.23 -5.50 -2.69
C THR A 107 9.07 -4.41 -3.33
N ALA A 108 8.96 -3.18 -2.83
CA ALA A 108 9.85 -2.09 -3.22
C ALA A 108 10.43 -1.36 -2.01
N ALA A 109 11.59 -0.78 -2.24
CA ALA A 109 12.27 0.11 -1.30
C ALA A 109 11.87 1.56 -1.61
N LEU A 110 10.87 2.09 -0.88
CA LEU A 110 10.29 3.41 -1.17
C LEU A 110 10.92 4.54 -0.34
N GLY A 111 11.82 4.22 0.58
CA GLY A 111 12.40 5.18 1.49
C GLY A 111 13.89 4.98 1.74
N GLU A 112 14.58 6.10 1.94
CA GLU A 112 15.98 6.18 2.33
C GLU A 112 16.10 6.87 3.71
N PRO A 113 17.28 6.83 4.35
CA PRO A 113 17.47 7.53 5.62
C PRO A 113 17.09 9.02 5.52
N GLY A 114 16.07 9.41 6.30
CA GLY A 114 15.59 10.80 6.36
C GLY A 114 14.54 11.22 5.32
N GLN A 115 14.25 10.40 4.30
CA GLN A 115 13.28 10.76 3.26
C GLN A 115 12.53 9.55 2.71
N GLN A 116 11.22 9.69 2.54
CA GLN A 116 10.39 8.74 1.80
C GLN A 116 10.14 9.27 0.38
N PHE A 117 10.11 8.39 -0.60
CA PHE A 117 9.93 8.74 -2.02
C PHE A 117 10.89 9.85 -2.50
N PRO A 118 12.22 9.68 -2.34
CA PRO A 118 13.17 10.71 -2.75
C PRO A 118 13.08 10.95 -4.26
N ALA A 119 12.91 12.22 -4.67
CA ALA A 119 12.88 12.57 -6.10
C ALA A 119 14.20 12.21 -6.79
N GLN A 120 15.30 12.30 -6.05
CA GLN A 120 16.64 11.86 -6.47
C GLN A 120 17.15 10.86 -5.42
N PRO A 121 17.05 9.54 -5.71
CA PRO A 121 17.58 8.52 -4.82
C PRO A 121 19.07 8.68 -4.56
N SER A 122 19.50 8.49 -3.32
CA SER A 122 20.91 8.46 -2.94
C SER A 122 21.55 7.07 -3.15
N THR A 123 20.71 6.04 -3.31
CA THR A 123 21.13 4.70 -3.70
C THR A 123 21.66 4.73 -5.13
N THR A 124 22.90 4.24 -5.32
CA THR A 124 23.58 4.28 -6.62
C THR A 124 23.55 2.94 -7.32
N ALA A 125 23.52 2.95 -8.66
CA ALA A 125 23.61 1.75 -9.46
C ALA A 125 24.53 1.96 -10.67
N HIS A 126 25.60 1.18 -10.75
CA HIS A 126 26.58 1.27 -11.82
C HIS A 126 26.51 0.04 -12.72
N GLN A 127 26.42 0.26 -14.04
CA GLN A 127 26.38 -0.82 -15.00
C GLN A 127 27.70 -1.61 -15.01
N SER A 128 27.62 -2.93 -14.98
CA SER A 128 28.73 -3.87 -15.02
C SER A 128 28.38 -5.06 -15.92
N GLY A 129 28.66 -4.93 -17.21
CA GLY A 129 28.18 -5.87 -18.23
C GLY A 129 26.67 -5.78 -18.42
N ASP A 130 25.98 -6.90 -18.31
CA ASP A 130 24.51 -6.99 -18.43
C ASP A 130 23.79 -6.70 -17.10
N TRP A 131 24.53 -6.51 -16.01
CA TRP A 131 24.01 -6.31 -14.66
C TRP A 131 24.34 -4.92 -14.13
N TYR A 132 23.74 -4.59 -13.00
CA TYR A 132 24.07 -3.39 -12.22
C TYR A 132 24.66 -3.76 -10.87
N ARG A 133 25.57 -2.92 -10.36
CA ARG A 133 26.08 -2.97 -8.99
C ARG A 133 25.39 -1.89 -8.19
N VAL A 134 24.63 -2.31 -7.18
CA VAL A 134 23.79 -1.43 -6.37
C VAL A 134 24.41 -1.23 -4.99
N SER A 135 24.57 0.04 -4.59
CA SER A 135 25.10 0.39 -3.29
C SER A 135 24.24 1.47 -2.62
N GLY A 136 23.88 1.27 -1.36
CA GLY A 136 23.06 2.18 -0.57
C GLY A 136 22.37 1.50 0.58
N THR A 137 21.59 2.27 1.33
CA THR A 137 20.73 1.77 2.41
C THR A 137 19.33 2.32 2.24
N VAL A 138 18.35 1.42 2.24
CA VAL A 138 16.93 1.75 2.15
C VAL A 138 16.21 1.26 3.41
N LEU A 139 15.14 1.93 3.79
CA LEU A 139 14.46 1.70 5.05
C LEU A 139 12.99 1.33 4.83
N ALA A 140 12.42 0.68 5.84
CA ALA A 140 10.99 0.38 5.89
C ALA A 140 10.52 -0.48 4.69
N VAL A 141 11.34 -1.44 4.25
CA VAL A 141 11.00 -2.34 3.15
C VAL A 141 10.12 -3.48 3.66
N PRO A 142 8.80 -3.48 3.33
CA PRO A 142 7.92 -4.50 3.84
C PRO A 142 8.20 -5.86 3.18
N PHE A 143 8.13 -6.94 3.97
CA PHE A 143 8.30 -8.32 3.51
C PHE A 143 9.60 -8.62 2.74
N ALA A 144 10.66 -7.82 2.90
CA ALA A 144 11.90 -7.98 2.14
C ALA A 144 12.52 -9.37 2.24
N ALA A 145 12.47 -10.02 3.43
CA ALA A 145 13.06 -11.34 3.62
C ALA A 145 12.32 -12.47 2.87
N SER A 146 11.04 -12.31 2.58
CA SER A 146 10.23 -13.27 1.82
C SER A 146 10.04 -12.87 0.34
N ALA A 147 10.54 -11.70 -0.06
CA ALA A 147 10.40 -11.22 -1.43
C ALA A 147 11.29 -12.00 -2.40
N HIS A 148 10.76 -12.30 -3.58
CA HIS A 148 11.54 -12.82 -4.69
C HIS A 148 12.48 -11.76 -5.27
N ARG A 149 11.99 -10.52 -5.36
CA ARG A 149 12.79 -9.33 -5.76
C ARG A 149 12.32 -8.12 -4.98
N ILE A 150 13.26 -7.24 -4.74
CA ILE A 150 13.02 -5.89 -4.22
C ILE A 150 13.24 -4.91 -5.36
N LEU A 151 12.25 -4.09 -5.68
CA LEU A 151 12.37 -2.98 -6.61
C LEU A 151 13.07 -1.82 -5.89
N VAL A 152 14.25 -1.45 -6.33
CA VAL A 152 15.08 -0.43 -5.69
C VAL A 152 15.20 0.79 -6.60
N PRO A 153 14.64 1.95 -6.23
CA PRO A 153 14.93 3.22 -6.88
C PRO A 153 16.41 3.59 -6.72
N THR A 154 17.05 3.97 -7.81
CA THR A 154 18.46 4.35 -7.85
C THR A 154 18.67 5.58 -8.76
N ASP A 155 19.87 6.13 -8.78
CA ASP A 155 20.27 7.18 -9.72
C ASP A 155 20.23 6.75 -11.20
N ALA A 156 20.27 5.43 -11.49
CA ALA A 156 20.14 4.88 -12.85
C ALA A 156 18.69 4.56 -13.25
N GLY A 157 17.74 4.51 -12.30
CA GLY A 157 16.37 4.09 -12.50
C GLY A 157 15.91 3.07 -11.46
N VAL A 158 15.02 2.16 -11.82
CA VAL A 158 14.54 1.09 -10.91
C VAL A 158 15.32 -0.19 -11.20
N VAL A 159 15.98 -0.72 -10.17
CA VAL A 159 16.78 -1.95 -10.24
C VAL A 159 16.14 -3.05 -9.40
N LEU A 160 16.04 -4.24 -9.94
CA LEU A 160 15.59 -5.45 -9.25
C LEU A 160 16.77 -6.07 -8.49
N VAL A 161 16.62 -6.25 -7.18
CA VAL A 161 17.64 -6.86 -6.32
C VAL A 161 17.07 -8.11 -5.67
N ASP A 162 17.84 -9.20 -5.70
CA ASP A 162 17.51 -10.41 -4.95
C ASP A 162 17.90 -10.18 -3.47
N PRO A 163 16.96 -10.31 -2.51
CA PRO A 163 17.26 -10.10 -1.09
C PRO A 163 18.30 -11.08 -0.52
N THR A 164 18.55 -12.20 -1.22
CA THR A 164 19.52 -13.22 -0.82
C THR A 164 20.88 -13.09 -1.53
N ALA A 165 21.01 -12.11 -2.44
CA ALA A 165 22.25 -11.91 -3.19
C ALA A 165 23.43 -11.49 -2.30
N ALA A 166 24.64 -11.84 -2.75
CA ALA A 166 25.85 -11.35 -2.10
C ALA A 166 25.87 -9.81 -2.11
N GLY A 167 26.26 -9.21 -0.99
CA GLY A 167 26.26 -7.75 -0.82
C GLY A 167 24.92 -7.20 -0.32
N VAL A 168 23.89 -8.02 -0.10
CA VAL A 168 22.62 -7.60 0.51
C VAL A 168 22.58 -8.03 1.97
N ALA A 169 22.29 -7.09 2.86
CA ALA A 169 22.06 -7.35 4.27
C ALA A 169 20.68 -6.85 4.70
N LEU A 170 19.87 -7.74 5.29
CA LEU A 170 18.54 -7.44 5.81
C LEU A 170 18.61 -7.30 7.33
N THR A 171 18.20 -6.15 7.84
CA THR A 171 18.08 -5.92 9.30
C THR A 171 16.60 -5.70 9.63
N PRO A 172 15.96 -6.58 10.44
CA PRO A 172 14.58 -6.38 10.85
C PRO A 172 14.38 -5.02 11.54
N THR A 173 13.32 -4.32 11.19
CA THR A 173 12.91 -3.06 11.79
C THR A 173 11.50 -3.17 12.37
N PRO A 174 11.18 -2.50 13.49
CA PRO A 174 9.85 -2.58 14.09
C PRO A 174 8.84 -1.80 13.25
N SER A 175 7.74 -2.45 12.90
CA SER A 175 6.52 -1.81 12.40
C SER A 175 5.49 -1.66 13.52
N ALA A 176 4.55 -0.72 13.39
CA ALA A 176 3.50 -0.55 14.39
C ALA A 176 2.47 -1.71 14.32
N SER A 177 2.23 -2.25 13.13
CA SER A 177 1.30 -3.36 12.89
C SER A 177 1.87 -4.73 13.25
N GLY A 178 3.20 -4.83 13.44
CA GLY A 178 3.89 -6.12 13.58
C GLY A 178 4.16 -6.82 12.24
N SER A 179 3.80 -6.22 11.11
CA SER A 179 4.13 -6.77 9.78
C SER A 179 5.65 -6.80 9.57
N PRO A 180 6.19 -7.83 8.92
CA PRO A 180 7.63 -7.92 8.65
C PRO A 180 8.15 -6.73 7.85
N GLU A 181 9.17 -6.06 8.38
CA GLU A 181 9.78 -4.89 7.76
C GLU A 181 11.27 -4.89 8.00
N PHE A 182 12.05 -4.36 7.04
CA PHE A 182 13.50 -4.43 7.07
C PHE A 182 14.15 -3.11 6.60
N ALA A 183 15.29 -2.80 7.20
CA ALA A 183 16.31 -2.00 6.55
C ALA A 183 17.13 -2.92 5.63
N VAL A 184 17.38 -2.48 4.40
CA VAL A 184 18.15 -3.23 3.41
C VAL A 184 19.40 -2.43 3.07
N THR A 185 20.57 -2.98 3.39
CA THR A 185 21.86 -2.40 3.01
C THR A 185 22.43 -3.20 1.84
N MET A 186 22.84 -2.50 0.80
CA MET A 186 23.42 -3.05 -0.41
C MET A 186 24.85 -2.53 -0.55
N ASP A 187 25.80 -3.43 -0.77
CA ASP A 187 27.21 -3.15 -1.00
C ASP A 187 27.63 -3.92 -2.26
N GLU A 188 27.68 -3.20 -3.39
CA GLU A 188 27.96 -3.78 -4.73
C GLU A 188 27.05 -4.99 -5.04
N ALA A 189 25.81 -4.98 -4.53
CA ALA A 189 24.85 -6.04 -4.78
C ALA A 189 24.50 -6.11 -6.27
N VAL A 190 24.40 -7.34 -6.80
CA VAL A 190 24.00 -7.55 -8.19
C VAL A 190 22.52 -7.31 -8.36
N GLY A 191 22.16 -6.51 -9.36
CA GLY A 191 20.77 -6.24 -9.72
C GLY A 191 20.57 -6.17 -11.23
N GLU A 192 19.32 -6.24 -11.65
CA GLU A 192 18.88 -6.10 -13.03
C GLU A 192 18.07 -4.81 -13.19
N LEU A 193 18.36 -4.02 -14.23
CA LEU A 193 17.61 -2.80 -14.51
C LEU A 193 16.21 -3.16 -15.04
N LEU A 194 15.17 -2.76 -14.31
CA LEU A 194 13.78 -2.92 -14.73
C LEU A 194 13.32 -1.76 -15.61
N GLY A 195 13.65 -0.54 -15.23
CA GLY A 195 13.33 0.67 -15.97
C GLY A 195 14.37 1.74 -15.75
N ALA A 196 14.78 2.42 -16.82
CA ALA A 196 15.86 3.39 -16.80
C ALA A 196 15.37 4.82 -16.46
N GLY A 197 16.22 5.55 -15.73
CA GLY A 197 16.08 6.99 -15.51
C GLY A 197 15.00 7.38 -14.51
N GLU A 198 14.83 8.68 -14.37
CA GLU A 198 13.94 9.31 -13.39
C GLU A 198 12.47 8.92 -13.61
N GLU A 199 12.01 8.82 -14.87
CA GLU A 199 10.60 8.50 -15.17
C GLU A 199 10.22 7.09 -14.69
N ALA A 200 11.13 6.12 -14.73
CA ALA A 200 10.88 4.79 -14.17
C ALA A 200 10.69 4.86 -12.63
N VAL A 201 11.52 5.65 -11.94
CA VAL A 201 11.38 5.89 -10.50
C VAL A 201 10.05 6.57 -10.17
N GLN A 202 9.67 7.60 -10.94
CA GLN A 202 8.40 8.30 -10.76
C GLN A 202 7.20 7.38 -11.04
N THR A 203 7.29 6.50 -12.03
CA THR A 203 6.24 5.51 -12.33
C THR A 203 6.03 4.54 -11.16
N LEU A 204 7.12 3.99 -10.60
CA LEU A 204 7.05 3.17 -9.38
C LEU A 204 6.39 3.94 -8.24
N TYR A 205 6.79 5.19 -8.00
CA TYR A 205 6.26 6.00 -6.91
C TYR A 205 4.78 6.34 -7.07
N ARG A 206 4.33 6.66 -8.29
CA ARG A 206 2.91 6.94 -8.58
C ARG A 206 2.04 5.71 -8.32
N ILE A 207 2.45 4.55 -8.82
CA ILE A 207 1.72 3.29 -8.62
C ILE A 207 1.69 2.90 -7.13
N ALA A 208 2.84 2.96 -6.45
CA ALA A 208 2.94 2.64 -5.03
C ALA A 208 2.06 3.57 -4.16
N THR A 209 2.08 4.89 -4.46
CA THR A 209 1.28 5.87 -3.71
C THR A 209 -0.21 5.66 -3.94
N ALA A 210 -0.65 5.39 -5.17
CA ALA A 210 -2.04 5.06 -5.48
C ALA A 210 -2.50 3.78 -4.75
N SER A 211 -1.66 2.75 -4.74
CA SER A 211 -1.94 1.48 -4.03
C SER A 211 -2.02 1.66 -2.50
N ILE A 212 -1.16 2.52 -1.92
CA ILE A 212 -1.27 2.91 -0.51
C ILE A 212 -2.61 3.62 -0.25
N GLY A 213 -3.04 4.47 -1.19
CA GLY A 213 -4.33 5.15 -1.14
C GLY A 213 -5.51 4.18 -1.06
N ALA A 214 -5.51 3.16 -1.89
CA ALA A 214 -6.56 2.13 -1.90
C ALA A 214 -6.63 1.36 -0.56
N VAL A 215 -5.47 0.92 -0.03
CA VAL A 215 -5.45 0.26 1.30
C VAL A 215 -5.91 1.19 2.41
N ALA A 216 -5.50 2.47 2.39
CA ALA A 216 -5.88 3.44 3.41
C ALA A 216 -7.39 3.75 3.36
N ASP A 217 -7.99 3.82 2.17
CA ASP A 217 -9.44 4.00 1.99
C ASP A 217 -10.22 2.86 2.64
N GLY A 218 -9.90 1.61 2.30
CA GLY A 218 -10.51 0.44 2.94
C GLY A 218 -10.30 0.41 4.45
N LEU A 219 -9.07 0.71 4.90
CA LEU A 219 -8.72 0.69 6.32
C LEU A 219 -9.58 1.65 7.14
N VAL A 220 -9.75 2.89 6.68
CA VAL A 220 -10.57 3.90 7.38
C VAL A 220 -12.03 3.49 7.34
N SER A 221 -12.54 3.05 6.19
CA SER A 221 -13.91 2.60 6.02
C SER A 221 -14.24 1.43 6.96
N GLY A 222 -13.39 0.39 7.02
CA GLY A 222 -13.58 -0.75 7.92
C GLY A 222 -13.55 -0.37 9.40
N ALA A 223 -12.66 0.53 9.80
CA ALA A 223 -12.60 1.04 11.17
C ALA A 223 -13.86 1.85 11.55
N VAL A 224 -14.38 2.66 10.61
CA VAL A 224 -15.62 3.43 10.80
C VAL A 224 -16.81 2.49 10.93
N ASP A 225 -16.93 1.47 10.05
CA ASP A 225 -18.03 0.49 10.09
C ASP A 225 -18.02 -0.30 11.42
N LEU A 226 -16.83 -0.77 11.84
CA LEU A 226 -16.65 -1.47 13.12
C LEU A 226 -17.07 -0.60 14.31
N THR A 227 -16.70 0.69 14.29
CA THR A 227 -17.01 1.63 15.37
C THR A 227 -18.49 2.00 15.37
N ALA A 228 -19.10 2.22 14.20
CA ALA A 228 -20.52 2.51 14.08
C ALA A 228 -21.37 1.36 14.62
N ALA A 229 -21.02 0.11 14.31
CA ALA A 229 -21.67 -1.07 14.86
C ALA A 229 -21.53 -1.14 16.40
N HIS A 230 -20.32 -0.85 16.93
CA HIS A 230 -20.08 -0.84 18.36
C HIS A 230 -20.92 0.21 19.09
N VAL A 231 -20.88 1.47 18.67
CA VAL A 231 -21.63 2.55 19.36
C VAL A 231 -23.14 2.44 19.16
N GLY A 232 -23.57 1.79 18.08
CA GLY A 232 -24.98 1.51 17.81
C GLY A 232 -25.58 0.44 18.72
N SER A 233 -24.76 -0.53 19.14
CA SER A 233 -25.20 -1.66 19.98
C SER A 233 -24.83 -1.52 21.46
N ARG A 234 -23.75 -0.86 21.80
CA ARG A 234 -23.28 -0.68 23.17
C ARG A 234 -24.13 0.31 23.93
N GLU A 235 -24.73 -0.13 25.04
CA GLU A 235 -25.55 0.71 25.91
C GLU A 235 -24.78 1.19 27.15
N GLN A 236 -24.96 2.46 27.49
CA GLN A 236 -24.57 3.08 28.74
C GLN A 236 -25.63 4.11 29.15
N PHE A 237 -25.85 4.27 30.45
CA PHE A 237 -26.89 5.18 30.98
C PHE A 237 -28.28 4.90 30.40
N GLY A 238 -28.58 3.61 30.11
CA GLY A 238 -29.90 3.14 29.65
C GLY A 238 -30.22 3.39 28.18
N LYS A 239 -29.19 3.69 27.33
CA LYS A 239 -29.40 3.89 25.89
C LYS A 239 -28.11 3.63 25.10
N PRO A 240 -28.19 3.35 23.76
CA PRO A 240 -27.05 3.17 22.92
C PRO A 240 -26.10 4.39 22.90
N LEU A 241 -24.77 4.16 22.84
CA LEU A 241 -23.78 5.23 22.81
C LEU A 241 -23.99 6.20 21.64
N ALA A 242 -24.41 5.70 20.47
CA ALA A 242 -24.72 6.51 19.29
C ALA A 242 -25.80 7.58 19.53
N THR A 243 -26.60 7.48 20.58
CA THR A 243 -27.63 8.49 20.91
C THR A 243 -27.09 9.70 21.65
N PHE A 244 -25.81 9.67 22.09
CA PHE A 244 -25.18 10.82 22.71
C PHE A 244 -24.60 11.74 21.64
N GLN A 245 -24.92 13.03 21.70
CA GLN A 245 -24.55 14.01 20.66
C GLN A 245 -23.04 14.04 20.39
N ALA A 246 -22.20 13.98 21.43
CA ALA A 246 -20.73 13.97 21.27
C ALA A 246 -20.26 12.74 20.49
N VAL A 247 -20.85 11.56 20.70
CA VAL A 247 -20.53 10.32 19.96
C VAL A 247 -20.99 10.43 18.52
N SER A 248 -22.23 10.91 18.29
CA SER A 248 -22.78 11.09 16.94
C SER A 248 -21.91 12.04 16.09
N GLN A 249 -21.43 13.14 16.69
CA GLN A 249 -20.55 14.10 16.00
C GLN A 249 -19.21 13.45 15.63
N GLN A 250 -18.57 12.75 16.57
CA GLN A 250 -17.28 12.10 16.30
C GLN A 250 -17.36 11.03 15.21
N ILE A 251 -18.44 10.22 15.19
CA ILE A 251 -18.67 9.26 14.10
C ILE A 251 -18.93 9.96 12.77
N ALA A 252 -19.69 11.07 12.77
CA ALA A 252 -19.94 11.84 11.56
C ALA A 252 -18.65 12.44 10.98
N ASP A 253 -17.77 12.98 11.83
CA ASP A 253 -16.47 13.52 11.42
C ASP A 253 -15.56 12.41 10.84
N ALA A 254 -15.51 11.24 11.49
CA ALA A 254 -14.78 10.07 10.98
C ALA A 254 -15.33 9.58 9.62
N TYR A 255 -16.66 9.57 9.46
CA TYR A 255 -17.31 9.23 8.20
C TYR A 255 -16.94 10.23 7.09
N VAL A 256 -16.96 11.54 7.39
CA VAL A 256 -16.55 12.58 6.41
C VAL A 256 -15.11 12.38 6.00
N THR A 257 -14.20 12.09 6.95
CA THR A 257 -12.79 11.79 6.64
C THR A 257 -12.66 10.58 5.71
N SER A 258 -13.39 9.49 5.99
CA SER A 258 -13.44 8.28 5.16
C SER A 258 -13.92 8.61 3.73
N ARG A 259 -15.01 9.32 3.60
CA ARG A 259 -15.57 9.67 2.26
C ARG A 259 -14.67 10.62 1.46
N THR A 260 -13.99 11.54 2.14
CA THR A 260 -13.02 12.43 1.50
C THR A 260 -11.82 11.63 0.97
N LEU A 261 -11.28 10.71 1.79
CA LEU A 261 -10.19 9.85 1.37
C LEU A 261 -10.61 8.95 0.20
N HIS A 262 -11.80 8.36 0.25
CA HIS A 262 -12.34 7.52 -0.83
C HIS A 262 -12.31 8.24 -2.19
N VAL A 263 -12.85 9.45 -2.26
CA VAL A 263 -12.86 10.23 -3.51
C VAL A 263 -11.44 10.59 -3.96
N ALA A 264 -10.55 10.94 -3.02
CA ALA A 264 -9.17 11.27 -3.33
C ALA A 264 -8.39 10.05 -3.86
N ALA A 265 -8.59 8.86 -3.25
CA ALA A 265 -7.96 7.61 -3.67
C ALA A 265 -8.46 7.16 -5.05
N LEU A 266 -9.75 7.24 -5.31
CA LEU A 266 -10.33 6.93 -6.63
C LEU A 266 -9.81 7.87 -7.71
N SER A 267 -9.80 9.19 -7.46
CA SER A 267 -9.28 10.17 -8.43
C SER A 267 -7.82 9.92 -8.76
N ALA A 268 -6.98 9.69 -7.75
CA ALA A 268 -5.56 9.43 -7.93
C ALA A 268 -5.31 8.12 -8.69
N SER A 269 -5.96 7.02 -8.31
CA SER A 269 -5.82 5.71 -8.96
C SER A 269 -6.28 5.74 -10.41
N TRP A 270 -7.44 6.35 -10.68
CA TRP A 270 -7.95 6.52 -12.04
C TRP A 270 -6.98 7.31 -12.93
N ARG A 271 -6.45 8.44 -12.45
CA ARG A 271 -5.48 9.22 -13.22
C ARG A 271 -4.21 8.43 -13.53
N VAL A 272 -3.71 7.64 -12.58
CA VAL A 272 -2.56 6.76 -12.80
C VAL A 272 -2.89 5.71 -13.85
N SER A 273 -4.07 5.08 -13.80
CA SER A 273 -4.51 4.07 -14.76
C SER A 273 -4.66 4.62 -16.18
N GLU A 274 -5.16 5.85 -16.32
CA GLU A 274 -5.36 6.50 -17.63
C GLU A 274 -4.08 7.19 -18.16
N GLY A 275 -2.96 7.10 -17.45
CA GLY A 275 -1.71 7.78 -17.85
C GLY A 275 -1.81 9.31 -17.82
N LEU A 276 -2.73 9.86 -17.03
CA LEU A 276 -2.91 11.30 -16.84
C LEU A 276 -1.92 11.85 -15.80
N ASP A 277 -1.75 13.18 -15.76
CA ASP A 277 -1.03 13.82 -14.66
C ASP A 277 -1.79 13.60 -13.34
N ALA A 278 -1.28 12.69 -12.52
CA ALA A 278 -1.86 12.30 -11.24
C ALA A 278 -1.14 12.94 -10.04
N GLN A 279 -0.03 13.65 -10.26
CA GLN A 279 0.87 13.97 -9.17
C GLN A 279 0.24 14.85 -8.08
N SER A 280 -0.57 15.84 -8.48
CA SER A 280 -1.28 16.70 -7.53
C SER A 280 -2.30 15.93 -6.68
N ASP A 281 -3.06 15.03 -7.31
CA ASP A 281 -4.04 14.17 -6.64
C ASP A 281 -3.35 13.21 -5.66
N LEU A 282 -2.22 12.61 -6.07
CA LEU A 282 -1.42 11.72 -5.24
C LEU A 282 -0.82 12.45 -4.02
N ASP A 283 -0.30 13.66 -4.19
CA ASP A 283 0.29 14.45 -3.09
C ASP A 283 -0.79 14.87 -2.08
N VAL A 284 -1.96 15.33 -2.55
CA VAL A 284 -3.10 15.69 -1.68
C VAL A 284 -3.62 14.47 -0.93
N MET A 285 -3.82 13.35 -1.62
CA MET A 285 -4.25 12.08 -1.01
C MET A 285 -3.23 11.61 0.04
N ALA A 286 -1.94 11.60 -0.30
CA ALA A 286 -0.88 11.17 0.61
C ALA A 286 -0.79 12.06 1.85
N TYR A 287 -0.93 13.39 1.70
CA TYR A 287 -1.04 14.31 2.83
C TYR A 287 -2.26 13.99 3.70
N TRP A 288 -3.43 13.78 3.09
CA TRP A 288 -4.65 13.44 3.82
C TRP A 288 -4.48 12.15 4.63
N ILE A 289 -3.89 11.10 4.02
CA ILE A 289 -3.59 9.85 4.73
C ILE A 289 -2.66 10.10 5.91
N ALA A 290 -1.56 10.83 5.69
CA ALA A 290 -0.56 11.02 6.73
C ALA A 290 -1.05 11.87 7.91
N GLN A 291 -1.95 12.83 7.65
CA GLN A 291 -2.48 13.79 8.64
C GLN A 291 -3.75 13.28 9.31
N GLU A 292 -4.76 12.90 8.52
CA GLU A 292 -6.12 12.68 9.03
C GLU A 292 -6.37 11.23 9.46
N VAL A 293 -5.75 10.24 8.80
CA VAL A 293 -6.04 8.84 9.12
C VAL A 293 -5.61 8.45 10.54
N PRO A 294 -4.39 8.75 11.02
CA PRO A 294 -4.01 8.46 12.40
C PRO A 294 -4.88 9.21 13.44
N ALA A 295 -5.24 10.47 13.15
CA ALA A 295 -6.10 11.26 14.03
C ALA A 295 -7.51 10.66 14.13
N THR A 296 -8.09 10.26 13.00
CA THR A 296 -9.38 9.56 12.95
C THR A 296 -9.33 8.24 13.72
N MET A 297 -8.28 7.45 13.58
CA MET A 297 -8.13 6.21 14.35
C MET A 297 -8.07 6.44 15.86
N GLN A 298 -7.49 7.55 16.34
CA GLN A 298 -7.51 7.92 17.75
C GLN A 298 -8.95 8.17 18.24
N VAL A 299 -9.76 8.89 17.45
CA VAL A 299 -11.17 9.14 17.75
C VAL A 299 -11.96 7.82 17.82
N LEU A 300 -11.77 6.93 16.84
CA LEU A 300 -12.43 5.63 16.81
C LEU A 300 -12.05 4.76 18.01
N HIS A 301 -10.78 4.75 18.43
CA HIS A 301 -10.32 4.10 19.66
C HIS A 301 -10.98 4.69 20.91
N HIS A 302 -11.05 6.02 20.99
CA HIS A 302 -11.72 6.69 22.10
C HIS A 302 -13.18 6.25 22.23
N LEU A 303 -13.90 6.09 21.12
CA LEU A 303 -15.30 5.67 21.10
C LEU A 303 -15.52 4.21 21.57
N HIS A 304 -14.49 3.35 21.47
CA HIS A 304 -14.51 1.99 22.01
C HIS A 304 -14.11 1.92 23.49
N GLY A 305 -13.50 2.97 24.03
CA GLY A 305 -12.98 2.97 25.40
C GLY A 305 -11.95 1.85 25.62
N GLY A 306 -12.07 1.13 26.76
CA GLY A 306 -11.13 0.05 27.10
C GLY A 306 -11.08 -1.10 26.09
N LEU A 307 -12.17 -1.36 25.35
CA LEU A 307 -12.22 -2.39 24.32
C LEU A 307 -11.28 -2.08 23.15
N GLY A 308 -11.10 -0.79 22.82
CA GLY A 308 -10.25 -0.37 21.71
C GLY A 308 -8.77 -0.73 21.86
N VAL A 309 -8.30 -0.93 23.11
CA VAL A 309 -6.90 -1.32 23.41
C VAL A 309 -6.73 -2.82 23.69
N ASP A 310 -7.81 -3.59 23.63
CA ASP A 310 -7.77 -5.04 23.78
C ASP A 310 -7.18 -5.68 22.51
N VAL A 311 -6.11 -6.45 22.65
CA VAL A 311 -5.41 -7.11 21.53
C VAL A 311 -6.22 -8.23 20.89
N THR A 312 -7.27 -8.71 21.54
CA THR A 312 -8.20 -9.70 20.96
C THR A 312 -9.30 -9.06 20.14
N TYR A 313 -9.48 -7.74 20.26
CA TYR A 313 -10.45 -6.98 19.48
C TYR A 313 -9.78 -6.35 18.25
N PRO A 314 -10.36 -6.42 17.04
CA PRO A 314 -9.65 -6.12 15.78
C PRO A 314 -9.24 -4.64 15.62
N LEU A 315 -9.80 -3.70 16.37
CA LEU A 315 -9.57 -2.26 16.16
C LEU A 315 -8.09 -1.85 16.23
N HIS A 316 -7.28 -2.51 17.07
CA HIS A 316 -5.84 -2.24 17.18
C HIS A 316 -5.09 -2.44 15.85
N ARG A 317 -5.55 -3.38 14.99
CA ARG A 317 -4.95 -3.65 13.66
C ARG A 317 -5.10 -2.44 12.74
N TYR A 318 -6.27 -1.81 12.74
CA TYR A 318 -6.54 -0.61 11.95
C TYR A 318 -5.63 0.55 12.35
N TYR A 319 -5.52 0.81 13.65
CA TYR A 319 -4.69 1.92 14.12
C TYR A 319 -3.20 1.72 13.88
N SER A 320 -2.69 0.52 14.12
CA SER A 320 -1.29 0.21 13.90
C SER A 320 -0.93 0.26 12.40
N THR A 321 -1.77 -0.29 11.53
CA THR A 321 -1.58 -0.19 10.08
C THR A 321 -1.65 1.26 9.59
N ALA A 322 -2.57 2.07 10.12
CA ALA A 322 -2.65 3.49 9.80
C ALA A 322 -1.35 4.25 10.10
N LYS A 323 -0.69 3.93 11.23
CA LYS A 323 0.62 4.51 11.57
C LYS A 323 1.71 4.09 10.59
N ASP A 324 1.73 2.83 10.18
CA ASP A 324 2.70 2.33 9.20
C ASP A 324 2.50 3.00 7.84
N LEU A 325 1.26 3.13 7.35
CA LEU A 325 0.97 3.82 6.10
C LEU A 325 1.38 5.31 6.15
N ALA A 326 1.07 6.01 7.25
CA ALA A 326 1.47 7.41 7.42
C ALA A 326 3.00 7.57 7.44
N ARG A 327 3.73 6.66 8.11
CA ARG A 327 5.19 6.64 8.16
C ARG A 327 5.78 6.29 6.80
N LEU A 328 5.23 5.31 6.11
CA LEU A 328 5.66 4.90 4.77
C LEU A 328 5.54 6.06 3.77
N LEU A 329 4.54 6.92 3.94
CA LEU A 329 4.38 8.14 3.16
C LEU A 329 5.28 9.31 3.61
N GLY A 330 6.09 9.17 4.65
CA GLY A 330 6.99 10.22 5.15
C GLY A 330 6.37 11.17 6.19
N GLY A 331 5.13 10.92 6.59
CA GLY A 331 4.41 11.74 7.55
C GLY A 331 3.85 13.05 6.98
N ALA A 332 3.03 13.72 7.78
CA ALA A 332 2.27 14.89 7.35
C ALA A 332 3.15 16.07 6.93
N SER A 333 4.25 16.33 7.65
CA SER A 333 5.13 17.47 7.35
C SER A 333 5.79 17.34 5.99
N GLN A 334 6.38 16.18 5.68
CA GLN A 334 6.99 15.96 4.35
C GLN A 334 5.97 16.10 3.22
N ARG A 335 4.75 15.55 3.41
CA ARG A 335 3.69 15.65 2.40
C ARG A 335 3.18 17.07 2.23
N LEU A 336 3.06 17.83 3.30
CA LEU A 336 2.67 19.24 3.24
C LEU A 336 3.71 20.08 2.49
N ASP A 337 5.00 19.83 2.71
CA ASP A 337 6.08 20.50 1.99
C ASP A 337 6.01 20.24 0.49
N LEU A 338 5.71 18.99 0.06
CA LEU A 338 5.53 18.64 -1.36
C LEU A 338 4.33 19.36 -1.99
N VAL A 339 3.18 19.38 -1.31
CA VAL A 339 2.00 20.14 -1.76
C VAL A 339 2.31 21.62 -1.85
N GLY A 340 2.98 22.19 -0.82
CA GLY A 340 3.36 23.60 -0.78
C GLY A 340 4.33 24.00 -1.89
N ALA A 341 5.31 23.15 -2.20
CA ALA A 341 6.27 23.40 -3.29
C ALA A 341 5.59 23.51 -4.65
N ARG A 342 4.55 22.69 -4.91
CA ARG A 342 3.76 22.78 -6.15
C ARG A 342 2.93 24.06 -6.23
N CYS A 343 2.27 24.43 -5.14
CA CYS A 343 1.49 25.68 -5.11
C CYS A 343 2.37 26.94 -5.31
N SER A 344 3.66 26.86 -4.95
CA SER A 344 4.60 27.97 -5.09
C SER A 344 5.26 28.05 -6.47
N SER A 345 5.14 27.01 -7.30
CA SER A 345 5.69 26.95 -8.67
C SER A 345 4.67 27.35 -9.75
N ILE A 346 3.48 27.75 -9.36
CA ILE A 346 2.44 28.34 -10.21
C ILE A 346 2.55 29.88 -10.12
#